data_30162a2f2d88cc5cdfe1376aed066d44
#
_entry.id   30162a2f2d88cc5cdfe1376aed066d44
#
_cell.length_a   1.000
_cell.length_b   1.000
_cell.length_c   1.000
_cell.angle_alpha   90.00
_cell.angle_beta   90.00
_cell.angle_gamma   90.00
#
_symmetry.space_group_name_H-M   'P 1'
#
loop_
_entity.id
_entity.type
_entity.pdbx_description
1 polymer ?
#
loop_
_entity_poly.entity_id
_entity_poly.type
_entity_poly.pdbx_seq_one_letter_code
_entity_poly.pdbx_strand_id
1 'polypeptide(L)'
;MTSTDSTAPGAQPPRRAFGVDVGGSGVKGGIVDLDTGQLIGDRFKLLTPRPATPSAVAKTIAAVVNEFGWSGPLGVTYPGVVTNGIAQTAANVDRSWIGTNARDIISSELGQEIVVLNDADAAGLAEERYGAGKDATGVVVLLTFGTGIGSAVIHNGILLPNTEFGHLEVGGKEAEHRAASSIRDTRGWSYKRWAKQVTKVLVAVENAVWPELFIAGGGISRKADKWLPLLENRTPVVAAALENTAGIVGAAMAATRDVTH
;
A
#
# COMPACT_ATOMS: atom_id res chain seq x y z
N MET A 1 42.00 -4.18 41.52
CA MET A 1 41.73 -4.58 40.13
C MET A 1 40.31 -4.18 39.81
N THR A 2 40.12 -2.99 39.26
CA THR A 2 38.82 -2.44 38.91
C THR A 2 38.55 -2.81 37.46
N SER A 3 37.52 -3.64 37.24
CA SER A 3 37.01 -4.01 35.94
C SER A 3 36.28 -2.80 35.35
N THR A 4 36.82 -2.21 34.30
CA THR A 4 36.19 -1.19 33.49
C THR A 4 35.22 -1.87 32.52
N ASP A 5 33.96 -1.76 32.85
CA ASP A 5 32.85 -2.16 31.95
C ASP A 5 32.83 -1.18 30.76
N SER A 6 33.31 -1.67 29.60
CA SER A 6 33.32 -0.93 28.34
C SER A 6 31.97 -1.11 27.69
N THR A 7 31.00 -0.27 28.06
CA THR A 7 29.80 -0.08 27.25
C THR A 7 30.15 0.61 25.93
N ALA A 8 29.97 -0.10 24.83
CA ALA A 8 30.09 0.46 23.49
C ALA A 8 29.16 1.67 23.31
N PRO A 9 29.59 2.76 22.60
CA PRO A 9 28.79 3.96 22.45
C PRO A 9 27.53 3.67 21.65
N GLY A 10 26.39 3.87 22.32
CA GLY A 10 25.04 4.15 21.87
C GLY A 10 24.61 3.77 20.45
N ALA A 11 24.19 2.54 20.24
CA ALA A 11 23.23 2.27 19.17
C ALA A 11 21.93 3.06 19.51
N GLN A 12 21.54 4.01 18.65
CA GLN A 12 20.23 4.64 18.79
C GLN A 12 19.15 3.55 18.78
N PRO A 13 18.11 3.67 19.63
CA PRO A 13 17.03 2.69 19.59
C PRO A 13 16.44 2.65 18.17
N PRO A 14 16.13 1.45 17.65
CA PRO A 14 15.62 1.32 16.29
C PRO A 14 14.38 2.20 16.12
N ARG A 15 14.35 2.96 15.01
CA ARG A 15 13.21 3.80 14.68
C ARG A 15 12.01 2.91 14.38
N ARG A 16 10.95 3.02 15.17
CA ARG A 16 9.78 2.16 15.09
C ARG A 16 8.51 2.97 14.86
N ALA A 17 7.60 2.43 14.06
CA ALA A 17 6.25 2.93 13.91
C ALA A 17 5.27 1.76 13.77
N PHE A 18 4.00 2.02 14.00
CA PHE A 18 2.94 1.05 13.78
C PHE A 18 2.22 1.35 12.47
N GLY A 19 2.02 0.31 11.66
CA GLY A 19 1.22 0.40 10.46
C GLY A 19 -0.04 -0.43 10.57
N VAL A 20 -1.14 0.11 10.09
CA VAL A 20 -2.41 -0.62 9.92
C VAL A 20 -2.80 -0.61 8.45
N ASP A 21 -3.05 -1.79 7.90
CA ASP A 21 -3.55 -2.00 6.54
C ASP A 21 -5.03 -2.39 6.59
N VAL A 22 -5.90 -1.50 6.12
CA VAL A 22 -7.36 -1.68 6.06
C VAL A 22 -7.75 -2.19 4.68
N GLY A 23 -8.08 -3.48 4.60
CA GLY A 23 -8.55 -4.08 3.35
C GLY A 23 -9.99 -4.58 3.44
N GLY A 24 -10.60 -4.90 2.30
CA GLY A 24 -11.99 -5.38 2.23
C GLY A 24 -12.26 -6.71 2.95
N SER A 25 -11.24 -7.50 3.28
CA SER A 25 -11.37 -8.80 3.97
C SER A 25 -10.76 -8.82 5.37
N GLY A 26 -10.02 -7.79 5.76
CA GLY A 26 -9.39 -7.73 7.07
C GLY A 26 -8.60 -6.47 7.30
N VAL A 27 -8.53 -6.08 8.56
CA VAL A 27 -7.69 -5.02 9.10
C VAL A 27 -6.48 -5.70 9.74
N LYS A 28 -5.29 -5.35 9.32
CA LYS A 28 -4.04 -5.95 9.77
C LYS A 28 -3.11 -4.86 10.29
N GLY A 29 -2.38 -5.14 11.36
CA GLY A 29 -1.40 -4.20 11.90
C GLY A 29 -0.18 -4.88 12.45
N GLY A 30 0.89 -4.11 12.62
CA GLY A 30 2.15 -4.57 13.20
C GLY A 30 3.14 -3.44 13.41
N ILE A 31 4.10 -3.71 14.27
CA ILE A 31 5.23 -2.81 14.54
C ILE A 31 6.26 -3.01 13.43
N VAL A 32 6.73 -1.92 12.84
CA VAL A 32 7.73 -1.91 11.77
C VAL A 32 9.02 -1.28 12.28
N ASP A 33 10.13 -1.94 12.01
CA ASP A 33 11.47 -1.37 12.09
C ASP A 33 11.68 -0.51 10.83
N LEU A 34 11.76 0.80 10.99
CA LEU A 34 11.90 1.75 9.89
C LEU A 34 13.32 1.82 9.30
N ASP A 35 14.30 1.18 9.91
CA ASP A 35 15.65 1.09 9.35
C ASP A 35 15.74 -0.05 8.32
N THR A 36 14.95 -1.12 8.54
CA THR A 36 14.98 -2.32 7.70
C THR A 36 13.71 -2.57 6.90
N GLY A 37 12.58 -1.93 7.24
CA GLY A 37 11.26 -2.20 6.67
C GLY A 37 10.65 -3.53 7.11
N GLN A 38 11.22 -4.21 8.11
CA GLN A 38 10.74 -5.49 8.59
C GLN A 38 9.74 -5.34 9.74
N LEU A 39 8.81 -6.28 9.83
CA LEU A 39 7.94 -6.37 11.00
C LEU A 39 8.74 -6.85 12.24
N ILE A 40 8.46 -6.24 13.37
CA ILE A 40 8.95 -6.69 14.68
C ILE A 40 7.90 -7.61 15.28
N GLY A 41 8.14 -8.89 15.24
CA GLY A 41 7.16 -9.92 15.62
C GLY A 41 6.11 -10.19 14.54
N ASP A 42 5.03 -10.84 14.94
CA ASP A 42 3.95 -11.22 14.03
C ASP A 42 2.96 -10.06 13.84
N ARG A 43 2.36 -9.98 12.66
CA ARG A 43 1.22 -9.11 12.41
C ARG A 43 -0.05 -9.69 13.03
N PHE A 44 -0.91 -8.84 13.56
CA PHE A 44 -2.24 -9.23 14.00
C PHE A 44 -3.30 -8.86 12.97
N LYS A 45 -4.33 -9.68 12.83
CA LYS A 45 -5.40 -9.48 11.86
C LYS A 45 -6.76 -9.74 12.46
N LEU A 46 -7.69 -8.80 12.27
CA LEU A 46 -9.12 -8.96 12.47
C LEU A 46 -9.86 -8.93 11.13
N LEU A 47 -11.07 -9.50 11.07
CA LEU A 47 -11.92 -9.39 9.90
C LEU A 47 -12.44 -7.95 9.77
N THR A 48 -12.53 -7.46 8.54
CA THR A 48 -13.21 -6.19 8.26
C THR A 48 -14.69 -6.31 8.64
N PRO A 49 -15.23 -5.40 9.46
CA PRO A 49 -16.63 -5.46 9.89
C PRO A 49 -17.58 -5.34 8.70
N ARG A 50 -18.77 -5.88 8.85
CA ARG A 50 -19.83 -5.75 7.86
C ARG A 50 -21.13 -5.29 8.53
N PRO A 51 -21.65 -4.10 8.18
CA PRO A 51 -21.10 -3.13 7.22
C PRO A 51 -19.78 -2.49 7.71
N ALA A 52 -18.90 -2.15 6.76
CA ALA A 52 -17.60 -1.52 7.01
C ALA A 52 -17.74 0.01 7.18
N THR A 53 -18.59 0.43 8.12
CA THR A 53 -18.84 1.85 8.41
C THR A 53 -17.62 2.51 9.09
N PRO A 54 -17.50 3.86 9.06
CA PRO A 54 -16.39 4.57 9.72
C PRO A 54 -16.18 4.18 11.17
N SER A 55 -17.24 4.18 11.99
CA SER A 55 -17.15 3.81 13.40
C SER A 55 -16.78 2.33 13.61
N ALA A 56 -17.33 1.41 12.81
CA ALA A 56 -17.04 -0.02 12.96
C ALA A 56 -15.57 -0.33 12.59
N VAL A 57 -15.06 0.29 11.51
CA VAL A 57 -13.66 0.11 11.09
C VAL A 57 -12.71 0.77 12.09
N ALA A 58 -13.01 1.98 12.59
CA ALA A 58 -12.18 2.65 13.60
C ALA A 58 -12.04 1.79 14.87
N LYS A 59 -13.13 1.19 15.37
CA LYS A 59 -13.10 0.25 16.50
C LYS A 59 -12.25 -0.98 16.21
N THR A 60 -12.31 -1.50 14.98
CA THR A 60 -11.49 -2.65 14.57
C THR A 60 -10.01 -2.28 14.51
N ILE A 61 -9.68 -1.08 14.03
CA ILE A 61 -8.31 -0.54 14.04
C ILE A 61 -7.83 -0.42 15.48
N ALA A 62 -8.63 0.19 16.37
CA ALA A 62 -8.29 0.31 17.79
C ALA A 62 -8.02 -1.05 18.45
N ALA A 63 -8.85 -2.06 18.16
CA ALA A 63 -8.62 -3.42 18.66
C ALA A 63 -7.30 -4.01 18.15
N VAL A 64 -6.94 -3.78 16.87
CA VAL A 64 -5.64 -4.23 16.31
C VAL A 64 -4.47 -3.53 16.99
N VAL A 65 -4.53 -2.21 17.21
CA VAL A 65 -3.46 -1.43 17.85
C VAL A 65 -3.31 -1.81 19.33
N ASN A 66 -4.41 -1.98 20.04
CA ASN A 66 -4.44 -2.33 21.47
C ASN A 66 -3.85 -3.71 21.75
N GLU A 67 -3.94 -4.66 20.81
CA GLU A 67 -3.29 -5.97 20.92
C GLU A 67 -1.77 -5.86 21.16
N PHE A 68 -1.16 -4.79 20.63
CA PHE A 68 0.27 -4.51 20.79
C PHE A 68 0.59 -3.53 21.93
N GLY A 69 -0.41 -2.94 22.58
CA GLY A 69 -0.21 -1.87 23.57
C GLY A 69 0.56 -0.67 22.99
N TRP A 70 0.36 -0.36 21.71
CA TRP A 70 1.15 0.64 21.00
C TRP A 70 0.68 2.08 21.27
N SER A 71 1.63 2.98 21.51
CA SER A 71 1.37 4.42 21.75
C SER A 71 2.33 5.36 21.01
N GLY A 72 3.10 4.84 20.05
CA GLY A 72 4.03 5.61 19.22
C GLY A 72 3.41 6.10 17.91
N PRO A 73 4.25 6.54 16.94
CA PRO A 73 3.81 6.94 15.61
C PRO A 73 2.97 5.84 14.96
N LEU A 74 1.82 6.23 14.36
CA LEU A 74 0.86 5.30 13.80
C LEU A 74 0.30 5.80 12.48
N GLY A 75 0.40 4.96 11.44
CA GLY A 75 -0.21 5.20 10.14
C GLY A 75 -1.25 4.14 9.80
N VAL A 76 -2.27 4.55 9.05
CA VAL A 76 -3.40 3.71 8.68
C VAL A 76 -3.63 3.84 7.18
N THR A 77 -3.74 2.72 6.45
CA THR A 77 -4.20 2.77 5.07
C THR A 77 -5.71 2.88 5.00
N TYR A 78 -6.19 3.53 3.96
CA TYR A 78 -7.60 3.58 3.60
C TYR A 78 -7.78 3.10 2.15
N PRO A 79 -8.73 2.19 1.86
CA PRO A 79 -8.93 1.66 0.51
C PRO A 79 -9.73 2.64 -0.37
N GLY A 80 -9.10 3.73 -0.76
CA GLY A 80 -9.67 4.79 -1.59
C GLY A 80 -8.88 6.09 -1.51
N VAL A 81 -9.33 7.11 -2.23
CA VAL A 81 -8.71 8.43 -2.24
C VAL A 81 -8.92 9.16 -0.92
N VAL A 82 -7.84 9.68 -0.33
CA VAL A 82 -7.85 10.49 0.90
C VAL A 82 -7.15 11.81 0.66
N THR A 83 -7.87 12.93 0.88
CA THR A 83 -7.32 14.28 0.74
C THR A 83 -7.48 15.03 2.05
N ASN A 84 -6.39 15.48 2.65
CA ASN A 84 -6.39 16.17 3.94
C ASN A 84 -7.09 15.38 5.07
N GLY A 85 -6.97 14.05 5.05
CA GLY A 85 -7.62 13.16 6.01
C GLY A 85 -9.08 12.81 5.69
N ILE A 86 -9.68 13.41 4.64
CA ILE A 86 -11.07 13.19 4.24
C ILE A 86 -11.14 12.13 3.15
N ALA A 87 -11.94 11.09 3.36
CA ALA A 87 -12.20 10.06 2.36
C ALA A 87 -13.06 10.63 1.20
N GLN A 88 -12.54 10.58 -0.01
CA GLN A 88 -13.21 11.09 -1.21
C GLN A 88 -13.97 9.99 -1.95
N THR A 89 -13.46 8.75 -1.89
CA THR A 89 -14.06 7.57 -2.52
C THR A 89 -14.22 6.43 -1.54
N ALA A 90 -15.03 5.43 -1.87
CA ALA A 90 -15.23 4.23 -1.06
C ALA A 90 -15.46 3.02 -1.99
N ALA A 91 -14.40 2.27 -2.28
CA ALA A 91 -14.46 1.12 -3.18
C ALA A 91 -14.84 -0.19 -2.45
N ASN A 92 -14.18 -0.50 -1.33
CA ASN A 92 -14.30 -1.77 -0.61
C ASN A 92 -14.81 -1.59 0.83
N VAL A 93 -15.31 -0.42 1.16
CA VAL A 93 -15.88 -0.03 2.47
C VAL A 93 -17.27 0.59 2.27
N ASP A 94 -17.95 0.89 3.36
CA ASP A 94 -19.29 1.50 3.30
C ASP A 94 -19.25 2.91 2.70
N ARG A 95 -20.26 3.26 1.90
CA ARG A 95 -20.35 4.57 1.24
C ARG A 95 -20.44 5.77 2.20
N SER A 96 -20.82 5.52 3.45
CA SER A 96 -20.82 6.55 4.51
C SER A 96 -19.43 7.12 4.84
N TRP A 97 -18.36 6.52 4.31
CA TRP A 97 -17.03 7.10 4.38
C TRP A 97 -16.86 8.35 3.53
N ILE A 98 -17.56 8.46 2.41
CA ILE A 98 -17.40 9.59 1.46
C ILE A 98 -17.75 10.91 2.15
N GLY A 99 -16.79 11.86 2.15
CA GLY A 99 -16.89 13.14 2.86
C GLY A 99 -16.58 13.07 4.36
N THR A 100 -16.28 11.88 4.89
CA THR A 100 -15.93 11.70 6.31
C THR A 100 -14.44 11.99 6.52
N ASN A 101 -14.10 12.70 7.59
CA ASN A 101 -12.71 12.85 8.02
C ASN A 101 -12.25 11.53 8.68
N ALA A 102 -11.62 10.67 7.88
CA ALA A 102 -11.12 9.38 8.31
C ALA A 102 -10.06 9.50 9.41
N ARG A 103 -9.17 10.50 9.29
CA ARG A 103 -8.14 10.75 10.30
C ARG A 103 -8.78 11.09 11.65
N ASP A 104 -9.74 12.02 11.69
CA ASP A 104 -10.31 12.49 12.96
C ASP A 104 -11.12 11.39 13.66
N ILE A 105 -11.90 10.59 12.90
CA ILE A 105 -12.68 9.48 13.45
C ILE A 105 -11.77 8.42 14.07
N ILE A 106 -10.72 8.01 13.35
CA ILE A 106 -9.80 6.99 13.82
C ILE A 106 -8.95 7.51 14.98
N SER A 107 -8.46 8.76 14.89
CA SER A 107 -7.72 9.41 15.98
C SER A 107 -8.55 9.51 17.27
N SER A 108 -9.83 9.87 17.16
CA SER A 108 -10.74 9.96 18.32
C SER A 108 -10.97 8.60 18.97
N GLU A 109 -11.10 7.53 18.20
CA GLU A 109 -11.28 6.17 18.73
C GLU A 109 -10.01 5.65 19.42
N LEU A 110 -8.82 6.01 18.90
CA LEU A 110 -7.52 5.62 19.45
C LEU A 110 -7.02 6.50 20.59
N GLY A 111 -7.54 7.73 20.71
CA GLY A 111 -7.03 8.74 21.65
C GLY A 111 -5.64 9.26 21.30
N GLN A 112 -5.19 9.12 20.06
CA GLN A 112 -3.89 9.60 19.57
C GLN A 112 -3.96 10.08 18.11
N GLU A 113 -3.04 10.94 17.72
CA GLU A 113 -2.91 11.38 16.34
C GLU A 113 -2.39 10.27 15.43
N ILE A 114 -2.90 10.25 14.20
CA ILE A 114 -2.51 9.28 13.18
C ILE A 114 -2.32 9.95 11.81
N VAL A 115 -1.65 9.25 10.91
CA VAL A 115 -1.63 9.56 9.48
C VAL A 115 -2.52 8.57 8.74
N VAL A 116 -3.31 9.06 7.78
CA VAL A 116 -4.12 8.22 6.89
C VAL A 116 -3.70 8.48 5.45
N LEU A 117 -3.50 7.40 4.68
CA LEU A 117 -3.15 7.47 3.26
C LEU A 117 -3.83 6.34 2.47
N ASN A 118 -3.82 6.47 1.14
CA ASN A 118 -4.33 5.41 0.26
C ASN A 118 -3.53 4.11 0.43
N ASP A 119 -4.17 2.94 0.24
CA ASP A 119 -3.55 1.62 0.42
C ASP A 119 -2.49 1.30 -0.66
N ALA A 120 -2.72 1.71 -1.91
CA ALA A 120 -1.74 1.54 -2.98
C ALA A 120 -0.56 2.51 -2.81
N ASP A 121 -0.80 3.75 -2.37
CA ASP A 121 0.25 4.72 -2.02
C ASP A 121 1.18 4.16 -0.94
N ALA A 122 0.61 3.61 0.14
CA ALA A 122 1.38 2.96 1.19
C ALA A 122 2.22 1.80 0.64
N ALA A 123 1.61 0.93 -0.16
CA ALA A 123 2.33 -0.19 -0.76
C ALA A 123 3.47 0.29 -1.68
N GLY A 124 3.24 1.35 -2.46
CA GLY A 124 4.24 1.95 -3.34
C GLY A 124 5.45 2.49 -2.58
N LEU A 125 5.20 3.26 -1.52
CA LEU A 125 6.25 3.78 -0.65
C LEU A 125 7.12 2.66 -0.05
N ALA A 126 6.49 1.60 0.44
CA ALA A 126 7.21 0.48 1.03
C ALA A 126 8.05 -0.28 -0.01
N GLU A 127 7.48 -0.55 -1.17
CA GLU A 127 8.17 -1.27 -2.26
C GLU A 127 9.33 -0.44 -2.85
N GLU A 128 9.17 0.87 -2.97
CA GLU A 128 10.25 1.75 -3.43
C GLU A 128 11.39 1.79 -2.42
N ARG A 129 11.09 1.88 -1.13
CA ARG A 129 12.11 2.02 -0.09
C ARG A 129 12.81 0.71 0.27
N TYR A 130 12.05 -0.39 0.44
CA TYR A 130 12.55 -1.65 1.00
C TYR A 130 12.32 -2.86 0.10
N GLY A 131 11.51 -2.72 -0.93
CA GLY A 131 11.08 -3.81 -1.78
C GLY A 131 11.74 -3.83 -3.15
N ALA A 132 10.93 -4.12 -4.15
CA ALA A 132 11.36 -4.30 -5.54
C ALA A 132 11.90 -3.02 -6.20
N GLY A 133 11.58 -1.84 -5.67
CA GLY A 133 12.01 -0.54 -6.19
C GLY A 133 13.23 0.08 -5.49
N LYS A 134 13.79 -0.57 -4.47
CA LYS A 134 14.81 0.03 -3.57
C LYS A 134 16.07 0.58 -4.26
N ASP A 135 16.41 0.02 -5.42
CA ASP A 135 17.59 0.42 -6.19
C ASP A 135 17.19 1.22 -7.46
N ALA A 136 15.90 1.51 -7.64
CA ALA A 136 15.41 2.29 -8.77
C ALA A 136 15.68 3.78 -8.56
N THR A 137 15.99 4.46 -9.65
CA THR A 137 16.11 5.93 -9.69
C THR A 137 15.02 6.49 -10.60
N GLY A 138 14.63 7.76 -10.38
CA GLY A 138 13.62 8.42 -11.20
C GLY A 138 12.20 8.01 -10.84
N VAL A 139 11.34 7.83 -11.85
CA VAL A 139 9.92 7.55 -11.63
C VAL A 139 9.66 6.04 -11.51
N VAL A 140 9.13 5.63 -10.37
CA VAL A 140 8.66 4.26 -10.11
C VAL A 140 7.13 4.27 -10.03
N VAL A 141 6.49 3.36 -10.75
CA VAL A 141 5.03 3.20 -10.72
C VAL A 141 4.68 1.81 -10.19
N LEU A 142 4.02 1.77 -9.04
CA LEU A 142 3.38 0.54 -8.57
C LEU A 142 1.97 0.46 -9.16
N LEU A 143 1.61 -0.73 -9.67
CA LEU A 143 0.23 -1.09 -10.04
C LEU A 143 -0.17 -2.37 -9.30
N THR A 144 -1.19 -2.30 -8.46
CA THR A 144 -1.74 -3.48 -7.78
C THR A 144 -2.88 -4.07 -8.60
N PHE A 145 -2.79 -5.36 -8.94
CA PHE A 145 -3.83 -6.08 -9.70
C PHE A 145 -4.61 -6.99 -8.75
N GLY A 146 -5.81 -6.55 -8.38
CA GLY A 146 -6.71 -7.23 -7.44
C GLY A 146 -8.15 -7.25 -7.94
N THR A 147 -9.10 -6.86 -7.08
CA THR A 147 -10.51 -6.60 -7.44
C THR A 147 -10.59 -5.50 -8.49
N GLY A 148 -9.82 -4.43 -8.30
CA GLY A 148 -9.55 -3.35 -9.24
C GLY A 148 -8.04 -3.24 -9.54
N ILE A 149 -7.62 -2.04 -9.95
CA ILE A 149 -6.21 -1.67 -10.13
C ILE A 149 -5.93 -0.43 -9.28
N GLY A 150 -5.19 -0.58 -8.18
CA GLY A 150 -4.62 0.55 -7.45
C GLY A 150 -3.29 0.99 -8.06
N SER A 151 -2.91 2.24 -7.84
CA SER A 151 -1.64 2.79 -8.34
C SER A 151 -0.95 3.68 -7.33
N ALA A 152 0.37 3.72 -7.38
CA ALA A 152 1.20 4.72 -6.72
C ALA A 152 2.31 5.18 -7.66
N VAL A 153 2.63 6.46 -7.64
CA VAL A 153 3.73 7.05 -8.40
C VAL A 153 4.71 7.67 -7.42
N ILE A 154 5.95 7.25 -7.49
CA ILE A 154 7.03 7.73 -6.63
C ILE A 154 8.17 8.24 -7.52
N HIS A 155 8.71 9.41 -7.20
CA HIS A 155 9.88 9.96 -7.87
C HIS A 155 10.97 10.25 -6.84
N ASN A 156 12.04 9.44 -6.85
CA ASN A 156 13.16 9.59 -5.92
C ASN A 156 12.70 9.65 -4.44
N GLY A 157 11.86 8.72 -4.01
CA GLY A 157 11.33 8.65 -2.65
C GLY A 157 10.13 9.57 -2.35
N ILE A 158 9.76 10.45 -3.28
CA ILE A 158 8.64 11.39 -3.11
C ILE A 158 7.38 10.82 -3.77
N LEU A 159 6.35 10.57 -2.97
CA LEU A 159 5.06 10.09 -3.44
C LEU A 159 4.26 11.21 -4.12
N LEU A 160 3.69 10.93 -5.29
CA LEU A 160 2.56 11.68 -5.85
C LEU A 160 1.27 11.01 -5.34
N PRO A 161 0.60 11.59 -4.33
CA PRO A 161 -0.48 10.88 -3.63
C PRO A 161 -1.74 10.74 -4.48
N ASN A 162 -2.50 9.69 -4.19
CA ASN A 162 -3.82 9.44 -4.77
C ASN A 162 -3.84 9.36 -6.31
N THR A 163 -2.85 8.72 -6.91
CA THR A 163 -2.92 8.41 -8.32
C THR A 163 -3.90 7.26 -8.55
N GLU A 164 -4.80 7.41 -9.54
CA GLU A 164 -5.89 6.47 -9.81
C GLU A 164 -5.82 5.95 -11.27
N PHE A 165 -4.69 5.35 -11.65
CA PHE A 165 -4.52 4.79 -12.99
C PHE A 165 -5.44 3.61 -13.29
N GLY A 166 -6.08 3.02 -12.27
CA GLY A 166 -7.16 2.07 -12.46
C GLY A 166 -8.34 2.63 -13.24
N HIS A 167 -8.62 3.93 -13.09
CA HIS A 167 -9.67 4.66 -13.78
C HIS A 167 -9.23 5.29 -15.12
N LEU A 168 -7.95 5.15 -15.50
CA LEU A 168 -7.48 5.64 -16.79
C LEU A 168 -8.24 4.93 -17.91
N GLU A 169 -8.79 5.71 -18.85
CA GLU A 169 -9.43 5.14 -20.03
C GLU A 169 -8.39 4.60 -21.03
N VAL A 170 -8.43 3.31 -21.28
CA VAL A 170 -7.55 2.61 -22.20
C VAL A 170 -8.38 1.90 -23.26
N GLY A 171 -8.44 2.48 -24.46
CA GLY A 171 -9.21 1.92 -25.59
C GLY A 171 -10.70 1.75 -25.28
N GLY A 172 -11.34 2.80 -24.79
CA GLY A 172 -12.77 2.88 -24.51
C GLY A 172 -13.24 2.14 -23.26
N LYS A 173 -12.33 1.79 -22.33
CA LYS A 173 -12.65 1.16 -21.04
C LYS A 173 -11.64 1.58 -19.98
N GLU A 174 -12.08 1.73 -18.75
CA GLU A 174 -11.17 1.90 -17.62
C GLU A 174 -10.18 0.75 -17.53
N ALA A 175 -8.96 1.06 -17.11
CA ALA A 175 -7.86 0.12 -16.98
C ALA A 175 -8.24 -1.08 -16.08
N GLU A 176 -8.89 -0.84 -14.96
CA GLU A 176 -9.31 -1.92 -14.05
C GLU A 176 -10.40 -2.83 -14.67
N HIS A 177 -11.35 -2.28 -15.41
CA HIS A 177 -12.36 -3.07 -16.14
C HIS A 177 -11.77 -3.85 -17.33
N ARG A 178 -10.51 -3.56 -17.67
CA ARG A 178 -9.75 -4.25 -18.70
C ARG A 178 -8.82 -5.31 -18.13
N ALA A 179 -8.06 -4.98 -17.10
CA ALA A 179 -6.87 -5.70 -16.69
C ALA A 179 -6.78 -6.05 -15.19
N ALA A 180 -7.78 -5.74 -14.34
CA ALA A 180 -7.80 -6.26 -12.98
C ALA A 180 -7.72 -7.80 -12.97
N SER A 181 -7.10 -8.39 -11.94
CA SER A 181 -6.99 -9.85 -11.86
C SER A 181 -8.35 -10.52 -11.71
N SER A 182 -9.30 -9.85 -11.06
CA SER A 182 -10.71 -10.29 -10.95
C SER A 182 -11.38 -10.46 -12.33
N ILE A 183 -11.06 -9.61 -13.30
CA ILE A 183 -11.58 -9.71 -14.67
C ILE A 183 -11.04 -10.97 -15.37
N ARG A 184 -9.72 -11.27 -15.18
CA ARG A 184 -9.14 -12.51 -15.66
C ARG A 184 -9.90 -13.72 -15.12
N ASP A 185 -10.11 -13.76 -13.81
CA ASP A 185 -10.73 -14.89 -13.12
C ASP A 185 -12.20 -15.06 -13.52
N THR A 186 -12.98 -13.98 -13.51
CA THR A 186 -14.40 -13.99 -13.90
C THR A 186 -14.60 -14.43 -15.35
N ARG A 187 -13.68 -14.07 -16.25
CA ARG A 187 -13.77 -14.40 -17.69
C ARG A 187 -13.06 -15.71 -18.05
N GLY A 188 -12.42 -16.39 -17.09
CA GLY A 188 -11.66 -17.61 -17.34
C GLY A 188 -10.49 -17.41 -18.32
N TRP A 189 -9.85 -16.25 -18.32
CA TRP A 189 -8.79 -15.96 -19.28
C TRP A 189 -7.48 -16.66 -18.91
N SER A 190 -6.78 -17.17 -19.93
CA SER A 190 -5.39 -17.59 -19.77
C SER A 190 -4.48 -16.40 -19.42
N TYR A 191 -3.34 -16.65 -18.78
CA TYR A 191 -2.34 -15.62 -18.50
C TYR A 191 -1.90 -14.89 -19.78
N LYS A 192 -1.74 -15.59 -20.90
CA LYS A 192 -1.38 -15.01 -22.20
C LYS A 192 -2.43 -13.99 -22.69
N ARG A 193 -3.72 -14.32 -22.55
CA ARG A 193 -4.80 -13.41 -22.94
C ARG A 193 -4.87 -12.20 -22.01
N TRP A 194 -4.70 -12.42 -20.72
CA TRP A 194 -4.73 -11.36 -19.70
C TRP A 194 -3.51 -10.43 -19.81
N ALA A 195 -2.30 -10.97 -19.97
CA ALA A 195 -1.08 -10.19 -20.15
C ALA A 195 -1.18 -9.18 -21.31
N LYS A 196 -1.85 -9.55 -22.41
CA LYS A 196 -2.16 -8.59 -23.50
C LYS A 196 -3.03 -7.40 -23.05
N GLN A 197 -3.89 -7.59 -22.07
CA GLN A 197 -4.70 -6.49 -21.53
C GLN A 197 -3.87 -5.66 -20.54
N VAL A 198 -3.05 -6.30 -19.72
CA VAL A 198 -2.10 -5.61 -18.84
C VAL A 198 -1.13 -4.76 -19.65
N THR A 199 -0.54 -5.32 -20.72
CA THR A 199 0.35 -4.56 -21.63
C THR A 199 -0.29 -3.27 -22.12
N LYS A 200 -1.56 -3.29 -22.49
CA LYS A 200 -2.25 -2.07 -22.96
C LYS A 200 -2.32 -0.99 -21.87
N VAL A 201 -2.55 -1.41 -20.62
CA VAL A 201 -2.57 -0.48 -19.48
C VAL A 201 -1.16 0.06 -19.22
N LEU A 202 -0.16 -0.82 -19.18
CA LEU A 202 1.23 -0.39 -18.98
C LEU A 202 1.69 0.59 -20.05
N VAL A 203 1.41 0.32 -21.33
CA VAL A 203 1.76 1.22 -22.44
C VAL A 203 1.06 2.59 -22.32
N ALA A 204 -0.21 2.62 -21.87
CA ALA A 204 -0.90 3.87 -21.66
C ALA A 204 -0.24 4.71 -20.54
N VAL A 205 0.13 4.07 -19.43
CA VAL A 205 0.85 4.73 -18.33
C VAL A 205 2.27 5.13 -18.75
N GLU A 206 2.99 4.28 -19.49
CA GLU A 206 4.31 4.60 -20.06
C GLU A 206 4.29 5.88 -20.89
N ASN A 207 3.30 6.00 -21.74
CA ASN A 207 3.17 7.18 -22.62
C ASN A 207 2.81 8.45 -21.85
N ALA A 208 2.23 8.33 -20.66
CA ALA A 208 1.83 9.46 -19.82
C ALA A 208 2.95 9.95 -18.88
N VAL A 209 3.69 9.03 -18.24
CA VAL A 209 4.60 9.39 -17.14
C VAL A 209 6.04 8.89 -17.32
N TRP A 210 6.36 8.11 -18.35
CA TRP A 210 7.71 7.62 -18.66
C TRP A 210 8.47 7.04 -17.45
N PRO A 211 7.94 6.00 -16.80
CA PRO A 211 8.58 5.45 -15.62
C PRO A 211 9.85 4.66 -15.98
N GLU A 212 10.80 4.61 -15.06
CA GLU A 212 11.99 3.76 -15.13
C GLU A 212 11.68 2.33 -14.72
N LEU A 213 10.66 2.15 -13.86
CA LEU A 213 10.28 0.84 -13.34
C LEU A 213 8.77 0.76 -13.08
N PHE A 214 8.17 -0.36 -13.48
CA PHE A 214 6.87 -0.79 -12.96
C PHE A 214 7.05 -1.87 -11.88
N ILE A 215 6.31 -1.74 -10.78
CA ILE A 215 6.18 -2.78 -9.76
C ILE A 215 4.76 -3.35 -9.84
N ALA A 216 4.67 -4.65 -10.10
CA ALA A 216 3.39 -5.35 -10.20
C ALA A 216 3.02 -5.97 -8.85
N GLY A 217 2.06 -5.34 -8.17
CA GLY A 217 1.55 -5.75 -6.85
C GLY A 217 0.21 -6.47 -6.90
N GLY A 218 -0.37 -6.66 -5.71
CA GLY A 218 -1.62 -7.39 -5.53
C GLY A 218 -1.43 -8.91 -5.46
N GLY A 219 -2.50 -9.65 -5.15
CA GLY A 219 -2.42 -11.10 -4.93
C GLY A 219 -1.88 -11.91 -6.11
N ILE A 220 -2.00 -11.38 -7.33
CA ILE A 220 -1.53 -12.03 -8.56
C ILE A 220 0.00 -11.96 -8.73
N SER A 221 0.70 -11.08 -8.01
CA SER A 221 2.17 -10.97 -8.04
C SER A 221 2.85 -12.27 -7.64
N ARG A 222 2.23 -13.07 -6.74
CA ARG A 222 2.71 -14.42 -6.38
C ARG A 222 2.77 -15.43 -7.55
N LYS A 223 2.17 -15.07 -8.68
CA LYS A 223 2.19 -15.86 -9.93
C LYS A 223 2.85 -15.10 -11.07
N ALA A 224 3.75 -14.18 -10.73
CA ALA A 224 4.45 -13.29 -11.66
C ALA A 224 5.17 -14.06 -12.78
N ASP A 225 5.76 -15.20 -12.46
CA ASP A 225 6.42 -16.11 -13.38
C ASP A 225 5.54 -16.53 -14.58
N LYS A 226 4.20 -16.55 -14.40
CA LYS A 226 3.24 -16.99 -15.40
C LYS A 226 2.81 -15.89 -16.37
N TRP A 227 3.06 -14.63 -16.06
CA TRP A 227 2.52 -13.54 -16.85
C TRP A 227 3.47 -12.36 -17.11
N LEU A 228 4.40 -12.01 -16.20
CA LEU A 228 5.37 -10.95 -16.47
C LEU A 228 6.18 -11.20 -17.74
N PRO A 229 6.68 -12.44 -18.03
CA PRO A 229 7.42 -12.70 -19.27
C PRO A 229 6.58 -12.58 -20.55
N LEU A 230 5.26 -12.43 -20.43
CA LEU A 230 4.32 -12.28 -21.56
C LEU A 230 3.93 -10.83 -21.83
N LEU A 231 4.49 -9.89 -21.08
CA LEU A 231 4.28 -8.45 -21.28
C LEU A 231 5.14 -7.95 -22.46
N GLU A 232 4.60 -6.98 -23.18
CA GLU A 232 5.19 -6.44 -24.42
C GLU A 232 5.37 -4.91 -24.33
N ASN A 233 5.44 -4.35 -23.11
CA ASN A 233 5.72 -2.94 -22.86
C ASN A 233 7.23 -2.67 -22.81
N ARG A 234 7.63 -1.39 -22.88
CA ARG A 234 9.02 -0.94 -22.91
C ARG A 234 9.70 -0.97 -21.56
N THR A 235 9.04 -0.36 -20.55
CA THR A 235 9.59 -0.20 -19.20
C THR A 235 9.67 -1.55 -18.49
N PRO A 236 10.79 -1.87 -17.81
CA PRO A 236 10.90 -3.09 -17.00
C PRO A 236 9.74 -3.22 -16.00
N VAL A 237 9.25 -4.45 -15.83
CA VAL A 237 8.21 -4.79 -14.85
C VAL A 237 8.72 -5.85 -13.91
N VAL A 238 8.69 -5.59 -12.61
CA VAL A 238 9.08 -6.54 -11.57
C VAL A 238 7.90 -6.87 -10.64
N ALA A 239 7.93 -8.03 -10.02
CA ALA A 239 6.94 -8.36 -9.00
C ALA A 239 7.24 -7.62 -7.70
N ALA A 240 6.19 -7.18 -6.99
CA ALA A 240 6.29 -6.65 -5.64
C ALA A 240 6.95 -7.68 -4.70
N ALA A 241 7.87 -7.22 -3.85
CA ALA A 241 8.68 -8.05 -2.96
C ALA A 241 8.10 -8.17 -1.54
N LEU A 242 7.42 -7.13 -1.04
CA LEU A 242 6.90 -7.07 0.33
C LEU A 242 5.51 -7.73 0.49
N GLU A 243 4.88 -8.09 -0.61
CA GLU A 243 3.60 -8.81 -0.65
C GLU A 243 2.53 -8.26 0.31
N ASN A 244 2.15 -9.09 1.30
CA ASN A 244 1.08 -8.80 2.26
C ASN A 244 1.50 -7.85 3.40
N THR A 245 2.76 -7.41 3.45
CA THR A 245 3.26 -6.49 4.47
C THR A 245 3.43 -5.06 3.94
N ALA A 246 3.42 -4.87 2.62
CA ALA A 246 3.66 -3.57 1.98
C ALA A 246 2.76 -2.45 2.53
N GLY A 247 1.45 -2.69 2.67
CA GLY A 247 0.52 -1.70 3.23
C GLY A 247 0.83 -1.34 4.69
N ILE A 248 1.19 -2.33 5.53
CA ILE A 248 1.58 -2.10 6.93
C ILE A 248 2.87 -1.28 7.00
N VAL A 249 3.89 -1.67 6.22
CA VAL A 249 5.19 -1.00 6.19
C VAL A 249 5.06 0.44 5.68
N GLY A 250 4.34 0.66 4.59
CA GLY A 250 4.13 1.99 4.04
C GLY A 250 3.31 2.91 4.95
N ALA A 251 2.28 2.36 5.63
CA ALA A 251 1.53 3.11 6.63
C ALA A 251 2.42 3.55 7.81
N ALA A 252 3.27 2.64 8.32
CA ALA A 252 4.22 2.95 9.37
C ALA A 252 5.24 4.02 8.96
N MET A 253 5.76 3.95 7.72
CA MET A 253 6.64 4.98 7.15
C MET A 253 5.98 6.35 7.13
N ALA A 254 4.74 6.44 6.66
CA ALA A 254 3.99 7.69 6.56
C ALA A 254 3.78 8.36 7.94
N ALA A 255 3.71 7.58 9.02
CA ALA A 255 3.53 8.10 10.38
C ALA A 255 4.71 8.93 10.91
N THR A 256 5.89 8.83 10.32
CA THR A 256 7.13 9.44 10.84
C THR A 256 7.58 10.70 10.13
N ARG A 257 6.75 11.34 9.33
CA ARG A 257 7.02 12.57 8.55
C ARG A 257 8.15 12.47 7.50
N ASP A 258 8.83 11.34 7.40
CA ASP A 258 9.92 11.13 6.44
C ASP A 258 9.44 10.97 4.99
N VAL A 259 8.11 11.01 4.76
CA VAL A 259 7.49 10.62 3.48
C VAL A 259 6.49 11.67 2.94
N THR A 260 6.24 12.75 3.69
CA THR A 260 5.22 13.77 3.35
C THR A 260 5.81 15.12 2.90
N HIS A 261 6.97 15.10 2.24
CA HIS A 261 7.53 16.33 1.65
C HIS A 261 7.89 16.11 0.19
#